data_8af6e0999e3506f83efffc62eab03ea5
#
_entry.id   8af6e0999e3506f83efffc62eab03ea5
#
_cell.length_a   1.000
_cell.length_b   1.000
_cell.length_c   1.000
_cell.angle_alpha   90.00
_cell.angle_beta   90.00
_cell.angle_gamma   90.00
#
_symmetry.space_group_name_H-M   'P 1'
#
loop_
_entity.id
_entity.type
_entity.pdbx_description
1 polymer ?
#
loop_
_entity_poly.entity_id
_entity_poly.type
_entity_poly.pdbx_seq_one_letter_code
_entity_poly.pdbx_strand_id
1 'polypeptide(L)'
;MKLNGATEMSLISKDTFSNPHPFVDPKHTPAYLEFIKQLEDQLSGITAMDATTLQPNSGAQGEFAGLRAIRRYHEQQPGTKRDICLIPKSAHGTNPASAAMAGMRVVPIECDNMTGNLDIADLEAKCKKHAAELGAIMV
;
A
#
# COMPACT_ATOMS: atom_id res chain seq x y z
N MET A 1 -5.68 6.71 16.51
CA MET A 1 -6.11 5.77 17.58
C MET A 1 -7.23 4.90 17.05
N LYS A 2 -7.23 3.62 17.41
CA LYS A 2 -8.27 2.66 17.00
C LYS A 2 -9.21 2.43 18.17
N LEU A 3 -10.50 2.40 17.90
CA LEU A 3 -11.52 2.00 18.87
C LEU A 3 -11.89 0.54 18.59
N ASN A 4 -11.52 -0.34 19.51
CA ASN A 4 -11.84 -1.77 19.41
C ASN A 4 -12.79 -2.14 20.55
N GLY A 5 -13.81 -2.98 20.25
CA GLY A 5 -14.70 -3.52 21.27
C GLY A 5 -13.96 -4.50 22.19
N ALA A 6 -14.26 -4.43 23.49
CA ALA A 6 -13.60 -5.31 24.47
C ALA A 6 -13.93 -6.80 24.24
N THR A 7 -15.15 -7.07 23.75
CA THR A 7 -15.60 -8.46 23.49
C THR A 7 -14.80 -9.09 22.35
N GLU A 8 -14.63 -8.37 21.25
CA GLU A 8 -13.83 -8.81 20.09
C GLU A 8 -12.37 -9.06 20.49
N MET A 9 -11.81 -8.11 21.25
CA MET A 9 -10.42 -8.23 21.73
C MET A 9 -10.21 -9.43 22.67
N SER A 10 -11.25 -9.82 23.42
CA SER A 10 -11.15 -10.99 24.31
C SER A 10 -10.98 -12.32 23.58
N LEU A 11 -11.51 -12.43 22.36
CA LEU A 11 -11.37 -13.63 21.53
C LEU A 11 -9.95 -13.79 20.99
N ILE A 12 -9.38 -12.73 20.44
CA ILE A 12 -8.03 -12.78 19.86
C ILE A 12 -6.92 -12.92 20.92
N SER A 13 -7.25 -12.71 22.19
CA SER A 13 -6.32 -12.90 23.31
C SER A 13 -6.26 -14.34 23.82
N LYS A 14 -7.11 -15.24 23.32
CA LYS A 14 -7.08 -16.65 23.71
C LYS A 14 -5.97 -17.38 22.94
N ASP A 15 -5.27 -18.27 23.62
CA ASP A 15 -4.14 -19.04 23.07
C ASP A 15 -4.50 -19.80 21.79
N THR A 16 -5.72 -20.31 21.69
CA THR A 16 -6.21 -21.00 20.51
C THR A 16 -6.27 -20.12 19.26
N PHE A 17 -6.37 -18.79 19.44
CA PHE A 17 -6.41 -17.81 18.35
C PHE A 17 -5.08 -17.08 18.16
N SER A 18 -4.32 -16.85 19.23
CA SER A 18 -3.11 -16.03 19.17
C SER A 18 -1.82 -16.82 18.91
N ASN A 19 -1.80 -18.12 19.18
CA ASN A 19 -0.59 -18.95 19.14
C ASN A 19 -0.34 -19.77 17.85
N PRO A 20 -1.26 -19.90 16.85
CA PRO A 20 -0.91 -20.62 15.63
C PRO A 20 0.27 -19.94 14.92
N HIS A 21 1.28 -20.72 14.56
CA HIS A 21 2.41 -20.21 13.79
C HIS A 21 1.96 -19.81 12.37
N PRO A 22 2.43 -18.69 11.79
CA PRO A 22 2.03 -18.24 10.45
C PRO A 22 2.25 -19.27 9.34
N PHE A 23 3.21 -20.17 9.51
CA PHE A 23 3.53 -21.24 8.55
C PHE A 23 3.10 -22.63 9.03
N VAL A 24 2.10 -22.69 9.91
CA VAL A 24 1.47 -23.98 10.24
C VAL A 24 0.77 -24.56 9.01
N ASP A 25 0.74 -25.88 8.90
CA ASP A 25 0.02 -26.55 7.80
C ASP A 25 -1.45 -26.07 7.75
N PRO A 26 -1.92 -25.54 6.62
CA PRO A 26 -3.27 -24.99 6.46
C PRO A 26 -4.40 -25.90 6.96
N LYS A 27 -4.21 -27.22 6.91
CA LYS A 27 -5.21 -28.19 7.41
C LYS A 27 -5.50 -28.03 8.91
N HIS A 28 -4.59 -27.44 9.68
CA HIS A 28 -4.77 -27.20 11.12
C HIS A 28 -5.45 -25.87 11.44
N THR A 29 -5.58 -24.99 10.45
CA THR A 29 -6.14 -23.64 10.60
C THR A 29 -7.17 -23.28 9.55
N PRO A 30 -8.13 -24.17 9.19
CA PRO A 30 -9.09 -23.90 8.11
C PRO A 30 -9.95 -22.66 8.37
N ALA A 31 -10.33 -22.42 9.63
CA ALA A 31 -11.14 -21.26 10.01
C ALA A 31 -10.40 -19.93 9.78
N TYR A 32 -9.07 -19.90 9.98
CA TYR A 32 -8.27 -18.72 9.66
C TYR A 32 -8.22 -18.44 8.17
N LEU A 33 -8.06 -19.46 7.35
CA LEU A 33 -8.05 -19.31 5.89
C LEU A 33 -9.39 -18.80 5.37
N GLU A 34 -10.48 -19.35 5.89
CA GLU A 34 -11.84 -18.89 5.55
C GLU A 34 -12.06 -17.42 5.95
N PHE A 35 -11.68 -17.07 7.18
CA PHE A 35 -11.79 -15.70 7.69
C PHE A 35 -10.98 -14.69 6.86
N ILE A 36 -9.72 -15.03 6.56
CA ILE A 36 -8.84 -14.19 5.73
C ILE A 36 -9.46 -13.99 4.34
N LYS A 37 -9.91 -15.09 3.70
CA LYS A 37 -10.51 -15.01 2.39
C LYS A 37 -11.77 -14.17 2.36
N GLN A 38 -12.66 -14.32 3.32
CA GLN A 38 -13.88 -13.51 3.42
C GLN A 38 -13.54 -12.02 3.54
N LEU A 39 -12.54 -11.66 4.35
CA LEU A 39 -12.14 -10.27 4.51
C LEU A 39 -11.47 -9.71 3.25
N GLU A 40 -10.62 -10.48 2.57
CA GLU A 40 -10.02 -10.09 1.30
C GLU A 40 -11.09 -9.85 0.21
N ASP A 41 -12.09 -10.74 0.12
CA ASP A 41 -13.20 -10.61 -0.83
C ASP A 41 -14.08 -9.38 -0.51
N GLN A 42 -14.38 -9.12 0.76
CA GLN A 42 -15.12 -7.94 1.20
C GLN A 42 -14.38 -6.64 0.87
N LEU A 43 -13.08 -6.58 1.18
CA LEU A 43 -12.25 -5.42 0.90
C LEU A 43 -12.13 -5.17 -0.61
N SER A 44 -11.94 -6.22 -1.40
CA SER A 44 -11.93 -6.11 -2.86
C SER A 44 -13.24 -5.56 -3.40
N GLY A 45 -14.38 -6.02 -2.86
CA GLY A 45 -15.70 -5.50 -3.23
C GLY A 45 -15.92 -4.03 -2.85
N ILE A 46 -15.48 -3.62 -1.67
CA ILE A 46 -15.62 -2.21 -1.18
C ILE A 46 -14.74 -1.26 -1.98
N THR A 47 -13.53 -1.67 -2.33
CA THR A 47 -12.55 -0.82 -3.02
C THR A 47 -12.64 -0.92 -4.55
N ALA A 48 -13.45 -1.83 -5.08
CA ALA A 48 -13.53 -2.15 -6.51
C ALA A 48 -12.18 -2.56 -7.12
N MET A 49 -11.34 -3.20 -6.32
CA MET A 49 -10.05 -3.76 -6.76
C MET A 49 -10.21 -5.23 -7.15
N ASP A 50 -9.41 -5.70 -8.10
CA ASP A 50 -9.44 -7.09 -8.56
C ASP A 50 -9.04 -8.10 -7.47
N ALA A 51 -8.15 -7.68 -6.57
CA ALA A 51 -7.68 -8.51 -5.47
C ALA A 51 -7.18 -7.67 -4.29
N THR A 52 -7.26 -8.25 -3.11
CA THR A 52 -6.71 -7.70 -1.86
C THR A 52 -5.81 -8.75 -1.22
N THR A 53 -4.79 -8.32 -0.51
CA THR A 53 -3.97 -9.19 0.35
C THR A 53 -3.87 -8.62 1.75
N LEU A 54 -3.97 -9.49 2.75
CA LEU A 54 -3.76 -9.16 4.16
C LEU A 54 -2.35 -9.54 4.66
N GLN A 55 -1.42 -9.91 3.75
CA GLN A 55 -0.06 -10.30 4.12
C GLN A 55 0.78 -9.17 4.73
N PRO A 56 0.72 -7.91 4.27
CA PRO A 56 1.44 -6.82 4.91
C PRO A 56 0.98 -6.64 6.36
N ASN A 57 1.92 -6.56 7.29
CA ASN A 57 1.65 -6.47 8.74
C ASN A 57 1.52 -5.02 9.26
N SER A 58 1.64 -4.04 8.39
CA SER A 58 1.46 -2.61 8.71
C SER A 58 1.15 -1.80 7.46
N GLY A 59 0.67 -0.55 7.63
CA GLY A 59 0.45 0.38 6.52
C GLY A 59 1.72 0.62 5.70
N ALA A 60 2.86 0.89 6.37
CA ALA A 60 4.14 1.09 5.70
C ALA A 60 4.61 -0.13 4.90
N GLN A 61 4.34 -1.34 5.38
CA GLN A 61 4.65 -2.57 4.62
C GLN A 61 3.71 -2.74 3.42
N GLY A 62 2.44 -2.32 3.54
CA GLY A 62 1.51 -2.28 2.42
C GLY A 62 1.96 -1.31 1.32
N GLU A 63 2.36 -0.09 1.72
CA GLU A 63 2.94 0.89 0.79
C GLU A 63 4.15 0.32 0.05
N PHE A 64 5.10 -0.24 0.78
CA PHE A 64 6.31 -0.83 0.20
C PHE A 64 5.98 -2.00 -0.73
N ALA A 65 5.10 -2.90 -0.33
CA ALA A 65 4.69 -4.05 -1.15
C ALA A 65 4.04 -3.60 -2.46
N GLY A 66 3.11 -2.62 -2.40
CA GLY A 66 2.47 -2.05 -3.58
C GLY A 66 3.48 -1.38 -4.53
N LEU A 67 4.37 -0.54 -3.99
CA LEU A 67 5.39 0.13 -4.80
C LEU A 67 6.41 -0.85 -5.40
N ARG A 68 6.77 -1.93 -4.67
CA ARG A 68 7.62 -3.01 -5.22
C ARG A 68 6.91 -3.76 -6.35
N ALA A 69 5.61 -4.02 -6.24
CA ALA A 69 4.83 -4.63 -7.31
C ALA A 69 4.79 -3.73 -8.55
N ILE A 70 4.50 -2.44 -8.40
CA ILE A 70 4.51 -1.44 -9.47
C ILE A 70 5.91 -1.37 -10.13
N ARG A 71 6.95 -1.31 -9.31
CA ARG A 71 8.33 -1.26 -9.80
C ARG A 71 8.68 -2.51 -10.59
N ARG A 72 8.31 -3.69 -10.09
CA ARG A 72 8.54 -4.97 -10.76
C ARG A 72 7.77 -5.07 -12.08
N TYR A 73 6.55 -4.60 -12.11
CA TYR A 73 5.76 -4.51 -13.35
C TYR A 73 6.50 -3.69 -14.41
N HIS A 74 6.95 -2.48 -14.06
CA HIS A 74 7.66 -1.62 -15.01
C HIS A 74 9.02 -2.18 -15.45
N GLU A 75 9.72 -2.90 -14.58
CA GLU A 75 10.98 -3.59 -14.93
C GLU A 75 10.81 -4.68 -16.00
N GLN A 76 9.63 -5.26 -16.09
CA GLN A 76 9.30 -6.29 -17.07
C GLN A 76 8.81 -5.72 -18.41
N GLN A 77 8.49 -4.42 -18.46
CA GLN A 77 8.03 -3.80 -19.70
C GLN A 77 9.23 -3.36 -20.55
N PRO A 78 9.15 -3.52 -21.89
CA PRO A 78 10.18 -2.97 -22.77
C PRO A 78 10.12 -1.44 -22.79
N GLY A 79 11.25 -0.79 -22.96
CA GLY A 79 11.34 0.66 -23.13
C GLY A 79 12.05 1.40 -22.01
N THR A 80 11.69 2.66 -21.79
CA THR A 80 12.32 3.53 -20.81
C THR A 80 12.05 3.06 -19.38
N LYS A 81 13.07 3.14 -18.55
CA LYS A 81 12.97 2.83 -17.11
C LYS A 81 11.96 3.78 -16.44
N ARG A 82 10.84 3.23 -15.98
CA ARG A 82 9.80 3.97 -15.25
C ARG A 82 10.00 3.81 -13.76
N ASP A 83 10.76 4.71 -13.16
CA ASP A 83 11.11 4.64 -11.74
C ASP A 83 10.83 5.94 -10.96
N ILE A 84 10.16 6.91 -11.55
CA ILE A 84 9.74 8.11 -10.83
C ILE A 84 8.41 7.85 -10.15
N CYS A 85 8.35 8.24 -8.86
CA CYS A 85 7.15 8.31 -8.07
C CYS A 85 6.87 9.77 -7.68
N LEU A 86 5.74 10.31 -8.10
CA LEU A 86 5.29 11.65 -7.69
C LEU A 86 4.60 11.53 -6.34
N ILE A 87 5.00 12.37 -5.36
CA ILE A 87 4.47 12.33 -4.00
C ILE A 87 4.23 13.77 -3.50
N PRO A 88 3.03 14.10 -2.96
CA PRO A 88 2.77 15.42 -2.39
C PRO A 88 3.72 15.75 -1.23
N LYS A 89 4.11 17.01 -1.10
CA LYS A 89 4.92 17.47 0.05
C LYS A 89 4.20 17.30 1.39
N SER A 90 2.87 17.28 1.39
CA SER A 90 2.04 17.04 2.56
C SER A 90 1.92 15.56 2.96
N ALA A 91 2.45 14.64 2.14
CA ALA A 91 2.38 13.21 2.42
C ALA A 91 3.13 12.85 3.71
N HIS A 92 2.69 11.79 4.37
CA HIS A 92 3.39 11.24 5.53
C HIS A 92 4.81 10.80 5.15
N GLY A 93 5.77 10.96 6.06
CA GLY A 93 7.19 10.65 5.80
C GLY A 93 7.47 9.19 5.38
N THR A 94 6.56 8.25 5.67
CA THR A 94 6.67 6.86 5.20
C THR A 94 6.50 6.74 3.69
N ASN A 95 5.73 7.62 3.05
CA ASN A 95 5.46 7.53 1.61
C ASN A 95 6.75 7.69 0.78
N PRO A 96 7.54 8.75 0.91
CA PRO A 96 8.80 8.85 0.19
C PRO A 96 9.83 7.80 0.63
N ALA A 97 9.82 7.39 1.90
CA ALA A 97 10.71 6.34 2.39
C ALA A 97 10.40 4.99 1.72
N SER A 98 9.13 4.60 1.67
CA SER A 98 8.69 3.37 1.00
C SER A 98 9.00 3.38 -0.49
N ALA A 99 8.82 4.53 -1.16
CA ALA A 99 9.16 4.69 -2.58
C ALA A 99 10.67 4.52 -2.82
N ALA A 100 11.51 5.16 -2.00
CA ALA A 100 12.97 5.02 -2.09
C ALA A 100 13.42 3.58 -1.83
N MET A 101 12.87 2.91 -0.83
CA MET A 101 13.15 1.51 -0.52
C MET A 101 12.73 0.57 -1.66
N ALA A 102 11.66 0.89 -2.36
CA ALA A 102 11.22 0.15 -3.56
C ALA A 102 12.09 0.39 -4.80
N GLY A 103 13.10 1.27 -4.70
CA GLY A 103 14.00 1.62 -5.81
C GLY A 103 13.41 2.66 -6.76
N MET A 104 12.47 3.48 -6.29
CA MET A 104 11.90 4.58 -7.06
C MET A 104 12.54 5.92 -6.68
N ARG A 105 12.67 6.82 -7.65
CA ARG A 105 13.10 8.21 -7.46
C ARG A 105 11.88 9.06 -7.10
N VAL A 106 11.92 9.69 -5.96
CA VAL A 106 10.81 10.54 -5.49
C VAL A 106 10.93 11.93 -6.11
N VAL A 107 9.84 12.40 -6.70
CA VAL A 107 9.69 13.77 -7.16
C VAL A 107 8.52 14.39 -6.39
N PRO A 108 8.77 15.40 -5.53
CA PRO A 108 7.71 16.01 -4.73
C PRO A 108 6.78 16.83 -5.60
N ILE A 109 5.49 16.85 -5.25
CA ILE A 109 4.46 17.73 -5.81
C ILE A 109 4.17 18.82 -4.78
N GLU A 110 4.03 20.06 -5.22
CA GLU A 110 3.66 21.18 -4.37
C GLU A 110 2.21 21.04 -3.87
N CYS A 111 1.98 21.60 -2.70
CA CYS A 111 0.66 21.71 -2.09
C CYS A 111 0.37 23.19 -1.78
N ASP A 112 -0.89 23.59 -1.88
CA ASP A 112 -1.34 24.89 -1.44
C ASP A 112 -1.16 25.04 0.09
N ASN A 113 -0.42 26.05 0.50
CA ASN A 113 -0.07 26.26 1.92
C ASN A 113 -1.27 26.65 2.79
N MET A 114 -2.35 27.16 2.20
CA MET A 114 -3.54 27.60 2.94
C MET A 114 -4.57 26.49 3.09
N THR A 115 -4.76 25.68 2.05
CA THR A 115 -5.78 24.64 2.01
C THR A 115 -5.21 23.23 2.22
N GLY A 116 -3.91 23.04 2.01
CA GLY A 116 -3.27 21.72 2.02
C GLY A 116 -3.56 20.89 0.76
N ASN A 117 -4.34 21.41 -0.17
CA ASN A 117 -4.69 20.71 -1.39
C ASN A 117 -3.50 20.57 -2.33
N LEU A 118 -3.56 19.55 -3.16
CA LEU A 118 -2.56 19.33 -4.20
C LEU A 118 -2.56 20.48 -5.21
N ASP A 119 -1.38 20.99 -5.57
CA ASP A 119 -1.22 21.92 -6.69
C ASP A 119 -1.33 21.14 -8.00
N ILE A 120 -2.50 21.25 -8.64
CA ILE A 120 -2.80 20.52 -9.88
C ILE A 120 -1.92 21.01 -11.05
N ALA A 121 -1.58 22.31 -11.10
CA ALA A 121 -0.73 22.84 -12.14
C ALA A 121 0.70 22.27 -12.04
N ASP A 122 1.25 22.18 -10.83
CA ASP A 122 2.55 21.55 -10.58
C ASP A 122 2.52 20.05 -10.90
N LEU A 123 1.44 19.36 -10.51
CA LEU A 123 1.24 17.94 -10.84
C LEU A 123 1.27 17.72 -12.36
N GLU A 124 0.49 18.48 -13.11
CA GLU A 124 0.47 18.37 -14.57
C GLU A 124 1.82 18.67 -15.22
N ALA A 125 2.50 19.72 -14.74
CA ALA A 125 3.84 20.07 -15.24
C ALA A 125 4.84 18.93 -15.02
N LYS A 126 4.81 18.30 -13.83
CA LYS A 126 5.69 17.17 -13.50
C LYS A 126 5.33 15.89 -14.24
N CYS A 127 4.06 15.62 -14.44
CA CYS A 127 3.62 14.51 -15.29
C CYS A 127 4.13 14.67 -16.74
N LYS A 128 4.01 15.86 -17.30
CA LYS A 128 4.53 16.16 -18.65
C LYS A 128 6.05 16.06 -18.71
N LYS A 129 6.74 16.66 -17.72
CA LYS A 129 8.21 16.64 -17.64
C LYS A 129 8.80 15.24 -17.53
N HIS A 130 8.16 14.37 -16.78
CA HIS A 130 8.65 13.04 -16.49
C HIS A 130 7.88 11.91 -17.18
N ALA A 131 7.09 12.24 -18.22
CA ALA A 131 6.17 11.28 -18.88
C ALA A 131 6.80 9.95 -19.28
N ALA A 132 8.07 9.95 -19.73
CA ALA A 132 8.76 8.74 -20.13
C ALA A 132 9.22 7.85 -18.94
N GLU A 133 9.48 8.48 -17.78
CA GLU A 133 10.05 7.81 -16.61
C GLU A 133 9.04 7.66 -15.46
N LEU A 134 7.84 8.22 -15.58
CA LEU A 134 6.81 8.18 -14.55
C LEU A 134 6.30 6.75 -14.37
N GLY A 135 6.49 6.22 -13.17
CA GLY A 135 6.08 4.88 -12.79
C GLY A 135 4.88 4.85 -11.84
N ALA A 136 4.77 5.84 -10.95
CA ALA A 136 3.69 5.90 -9.96
C ALA A 136 3.37 7.33 -9.51
N ILE A 137 2.15 7.53 -9.04
CA ILE A 137 1.72 8.69 -8.26
C ILE A 137 1.16 8.14 -6.96
N MET A 138 1.60 8.67 -5.82
CA MET A 138 1.17 8.26 -4.49
C MET A 138 0.55 9.46 -3.79
N VAL A 139 -0.75 9.45 -3.56
CA VAL A 139 -1.55 10.54 -2.97
C VAL A 139 -2.33 10.04 -1.77
#